data_b4ce26693a94c415e9f84a08cc94f5e3
#
_entry.id   b4ce26693a94c415e9f84a08cc94f5e3
#
_cell.length_a   1.000
_cell.length_b   1.000
_cell.length_c   1.000
_cell.angle_alpha   90.00
_cell.angle_beta   90.00
_cell.angle_gamma   90.00
#
_symmetry.space_group_name_H-M   'P 1'
#
loop_
_entity.id
_entity.type
_entity.pdbx_description
1 polymer ?
#
loop_
_entity_poly.entity_id
_entity_poly.type
_entity_poly.pdbx_seq_one_letter_code
_entity_poly.pdbx_strand_id
1 'polypeptide(L)'
;MPLFAPVEKSDKSALLAQMRHSITNARDVFHGLDADQLRSRPVPSSEATLGWLFLHMGEVVLEWGRRAAAAPADPYAVMSVAEQMGAGAATTTIADGESAEDVRARFDSHTEEGLRSFESAELDTEVPVPDAPWYPEGQAPFDVRWIFFHVLEELHRHSGHADILREAIDGKQMYDLRAEAEGIDMSYIETWFAAHASELGG
;
A
#
# COMPACT_ATOMS: atom_id res chain seq x y z
N MET A 1 -11.73 -10.59 6.24
CA MET A 1 -11.30 -9.60 7.28
C MET A 1 -12.43 -8.61 7.58
N PRO A 2 -12.47 -7.93 8.75
CA PRO A 2 -13.48 -6.90 9.00
C PRO A 2 -13.29 -5.71 8.07
N LEU A 3 -14.37 -4.92 7.82
CA LEU A 3 -14.33 -3.71 6.99
C LEU A 3 -13.40 -2.62 7.53
N PHE A 4 -13.10 -2.66 8.81
CA PHE A 4 -12.25 -1.68 9.49
C PHE A 4 -11.12 -2.37 10.25
N ALA A 5 -10.02 -1.63 10.45
CA ALA A 5 -8.94 -2.09 11.29
C ALA A 5 -9.43 -2.39 12.72
N PRO A 6 -8.91 -3.43 13.39
CA PRO A 6 -9.29 -3.69 14.78
C PRO A 6 -8.84 -2.55 15.70
N VAL A 7 -9.61 -2.36 16.80
CA VAL A 7 -9.24 -1.39 17.83
C VAL A 7 -8.17 -2.00 18.73
N GLU A 8 -7.04 -1.33 18.81
CA GLU A 8 -5.88 -1.75 19.60
C GLU A 8 -5.57 -0.76 20.72
N LYS A 9 -4.88 -1.24 21.76
CA LYS A 9 -4.67 -0.44 22.99
C LYS A 9 -3.36 0.32 23.03
N SER A 10 -2.31 -0.19 22.37
CA SER A 10 -1.02 0.51 22.30
C SER A 10 -0.83 1.19 20.96
N ASP A 11 -0.05 2.27 20.92
CA ASP A 11 0.26 3.00 19.69
C ASP A 11 0.84 2.08 18.62
N LYS A 12 1.84 1.25 18.98
CA LYS A 12 2.49 0.34 18.04
C LYS A 12 1.51 -0.71 17.50
N SER A 13 0.69 -1.33 18.36
CA SER A 13 -0.29 -2.31 17.87
C SER A 13 -1.37 -1.66 17.00
N ALA A 14 -1.80 -0.44 17.30
CA ALA A 14 -2.75 0.30 16.49
C ALA A 14 -2.18 0.66 15.11
N LEU A 15 -0.93 1.14 15.05
CA LEU A 15 -0.23 1.42 13.79
C LEU A 15 -0.05 0.17 12.93
N LEU A 16 0.37 -0.94 13.52
CA LEU A 16 0.49 -2.23 12.82
C LEU A 16 -0.86 -2.75 12.32
N ALA A 17 -1.92 -2.66 13.13
CA ALA A 17 -3.26 -3.07 12.72
C ALA A 17 -3.77 -2.23 11.54
N GLN A 18 -3.56 -0.91 11.60
CA GLN A 18 -3.93 -0.01 10.52
C GLN A 18 -3.11 -0.28 9.25
N MET A 19 -1.82 -0.52 9.36
CA MET A 19 -0.95 -0.86 8.22
C MET A 19 -1.39 -2.16 7.54
N ARG A 20 -1.65 -3.23 8.32
CA ARG A 20 -2.18 -4.49 7.78
C ARG A 20 -3.49 -4.30 7.05
N HIS A 21 -4.39 -3.49 7.63
CA HIS A 21 -5.67 -3.18 7.03
C HIS A 21 -5.50 -2.40 5.70
N SER A 22 -4.61 -1.40 5.67
CA SER A 22 -4.31 -0.61 4.46
C SER A 22 -3.68 -1.46 3.35
N ILE A 23 -2.77 -2.39 3.70
CA ILE A 23 -2.20 -3.35 2.75
C ILE A 23 -3.29 -4.26 2.17
N THR A 24 -4.22 -4.75 3.00
CA THR A 24 -5.33 -5.57 2.52
C THR A 24 -6.24 -4.77 1.59
N ASN A 25 -6.58 -3.53 1.94
CA ASN A 25 -7.38 -2.66 1.06
C ASN A 25 -6.68 -2.43 -0.30
N ALA A 26 -5.38 -2.14 -0.29
CA ALA A 26 -4.60 -2.03 -1.52
C ALA A 26 -4.66 -3.32 -2.34
N ARG A 27 -4.49 -4.49 -1.69
CA ARG A 27 -4.53 -5.81 -2.34
C ARG A 27 -5.88 -6.12 -2.99
N ASP A 28 -6.98 -5.74 -2.34
CA ASP A 28 -8.34 -6.00 -2.82
C ASP A 28 -8.65 -5.27 -4.14
N VAL A 29 -8.09 -4.06 -4.35
CA VAL A 29 -8.25 -3.31 -5.61
C VAL A 29 -7.75 -4.10 -6.82
N PHE A 30 -6.75 -4.97 -6.63
CA PHE A 30 -6.13 -5.77 -7.69
C PHE A 30 -6.77 -7.16 -7.86
N HIS A 31 -7.83 -7.45 -7.11
CA HIS A 31 -8.52 -8.74 -7.18
C HIS A 31 -9.08 -9.01 -8.57
N GLY A 32 -8.78 -10.19 -9.13
CA GLY A 32 -9.32 -10.66 -10.40
C GLY A 32 -8.80 -9.98 -11.67
N LEU A 33 -7.82 -9.07 -11.58
CA LEU A 33 -7.18 -8.46 -12.75
C LEU A 33 -6.21 -9.43 -13.42
N ASP A 34 -6.15 -9.37 -14.76
CA ASP A 34 -5.13 -10.02 -15.56
C ASP A 34 -3.90 -9.12 -15.82
N ALA A 35 -2.88 -9.67 -16.47
CA ALA A 35 -1.63 -8.96 -16.71
C ALA A 35 -1.78 -7.78 -17.70
N ASP A 36 -2.70 -7.86 -18.65
CA ASP A 36 -2.94 -6.79 -19.63
C ASP A 36 -3.66 -5.62 -18.94
N GLN A 37 -4.63 -5.91 -18.08
CA GLN A 37 -5.32 -4.91 -17.26
C GLN A 37 -4.35 -4.20 -16.31
N LEU A 38 -3.42 -4.93 -15.68
CA LEU A 38 -2.38 -4.35 -14.82
C LEU A 38 -1.44 -3.39 -15.56
N ARG A 39 -1.17 -3.65 -16.85
CA ARG A 39 -0.31 -2.82 -17.71
C ARG A 39 -1.07 -1.69 -18.40
N SER A 40 -2.39 -1.72 -18.40
CA SER A 40 -3.22 -0.77 -19.12
C SER A 40 -3.14 0.65 -18.54
N ARG A 41 -3.36 1.65 -19.39
CA ARG A 41 -3.46 3.07 -19.03
C ARG A 41 -4.89 3.53 -19.27
N PRO A 42 -5.81 3.29 -18.35
CA PRO A 42 -7.24 3.51 -18.56
C PRO A 42 -7.62 5.00 -18.58
N VAL A 43 -6.78 5.87 -17.99
CA VAL A 43 -6.99 7.32 -17.96
C VAL A 43 -6.04 8.01 -18.93
N PRO A 44 -6.53 8.59 -20.05
CA PRO A 44 -5.68 9.11 -21.13
C PRO A 44 -4.69 10.21 -20.71
N SER A 45 -4.97 10.96 -19.66
CA SER A 45 -4.13 12.05 -19.14
C SER A 45 -3.12 11.57 -18.07
N SER A 46 -3.09 10.28 -17.74
CA SER A 46 -2.23 9.71 -16.70
C SER A 46 -1.32 8.63 -17.28
N GLU A 47 -0.06 8.63 -16.85
CA GLU A 47 0.90 7.56 -17.13
C GLU A 47 0.77 6.39 -16.14
N ALA A 48 -0.02 6.55 -15.08
CA ALA A 48 -0.17 5.54 -14.03
C ALA A 48 -0.86 4.28 -14.57
N THR A 49 -0.33 3.13 -14.18
CA THR A 49 -0.96 1.83 -14.37
C THR A 49 -1.24 1.20 -13.00
N LEU A 50 -2.25 0.33 -12.93
CA LEU A 50 -2.53 -0.39 -11.68
C LEU A 50 -1.33 -1.24 -11.25
N GLY A 51 -0.67 -1.90 -12.19
CA GLY A 51 0.48 -2.73 -11.85
C GLY A 51 1.65 -1.95 -11.25
N TRP A 52 1.95 -0.76 -11.78
CA TRP A 52 2.97 0.11 -11.18
C TRP A 52 2.58 0.55 -9.76
N LEU A 53 1.34 1.02 -9.57
CA LEU A 53 0.86 1.44 -8.25
C LEU A 53 0.94 0.29 -7.22
N PHE A 54 0.56 -0.91 -7.64
CA PHE A 54 0.58 -2.09 -6.78
C PHE A 54 1.99 -2.40 -6.30
N LEU A 55 2.92 -2.53 -7.25
CA LEU A 55 4.31 -2.84 -6.94
C LEU A 55 4.98 -1.71 -6.13
N HIS A 56 4.66 -0.44 -6.44
CA HIS A 56 5.15 0.70 -5.69
C HIS A 56 4.69 0.68 -4.23
N MET A 57 3.42 0.41 -3.97
CA MET A 57 2.92 0.29 -2.59
C MET A 57 3.62 -0.85 -1.82
N GLY A 58 3.85 -1.99 -2.47
CA GLY A 58 4.61 -3.09 -1.87
C GLY A 58 6.06 -2.71 -1.56
N GLU A 59 6.71 -2.02 -2.48
CA GLU A 59 8.09 -1.55 -2.34
C GLU A 59 8.23 -0.51 -1.24
N VAL A 60 7.31 0.44 -1.13
CA VAL A 60 7.29 1.43 -0.04
C VAL A 60 7.22 0.75 1.33
N VAL A 61 6.35 -0.24 1.50
CA VAL A 61 6.26 -1.00 2.76
C VAL A 61 7.57 -1.73 3.07
N LEU A 62 8.18 -2.36 2.06
CA LEU A 62 9.43 -3.08 2.20
C LEU A 62 10.61 -2.16 2.56
N GLU A 63 10.81 -1.12 1.76
CA GLU A 63 11.97 -0.22 1.91
C GLU A 63 11.96 0.50 3.26
N TRP A 64 10.83 1.12 3.60
CA TRP A 64 10.70 1.81 4.88
C TRP A 64 10.69 0.86 6.09
N GLY A 65 10.15 -0.34 5.91
CA GLY A 65 10.26 -1.40 6.92
C GLY A 65 11.70 -1.77 7.21
N ARG A 66 12.53 -1.96 6.17
CA ARG A 66 13.96 -2.26 6.30
C ARG A 66 14.71 -1.12 7.00
N ARG A 67 14.41 0.14 6.67
CA ARG A 67 14.98 1.31 7.37
C ARG A 67 14.58 1.34 8.83
N ALA A 68 13.32 1.10 9.15
CA ALA A 68 12.84 1.04 10.51
C ALA A 68 13.52 -0.07 11.34
N ALA A 69 13.69 -1.26 10.77
CA ALA A 69 14.33 -2.39 11.45
C ALA A 69 15.86 -2.21 11.62
N ALA A 70 16.52 -1.51 10.69
CA ALA A 70 17.96 -1.25 10.75
C ALA A 70 18.31 -0.07 11.66
N ALA A 71 17.35 0.77 12.03
CA ALA A 71 17.56 2.00 12.78
C ALA A 71 18.34 1.74 14.08
N PRO A 72 19.28 2.62 14.47
CA PRO A 72 19.61 3.92 13.87
C PRO A 72 20.57 3.86 12.67
N ALA A 73 20.92 2.68 12.15
CA ALA A 73 21.74 2.55 10.95
C ALA A 73 20.91 2.74 9.67
N ASP A 74 21.55 3.21 8.59
CA ASP A 74 20.95 3.21 7.26
C ASP A 74 21.34 1.90 6.53
N PRO A 75 20.39 1.02 6.19
CA PRO A 75 20.69 -0.23 5.50
C PRO A 75 21.20 -0.02 4.07
N TYR A 76 21.03 1.17 3.52
CA TYR A 76 21.43 1.53 2.16
C TYR A 76 22.66 2.45 2.09
N ALA A 77 23.31 2.73 3.22
CA ALA A 77 24.44 3.67 3.31
C ALA A 77 25.63 3.35 2.38
N VAL A 78 25.73 2.10 1.92
CA VAL A 78 26.80 1.66 1.00
C VAL A 78 26.40 1.76 -0.47
N MET A 79 25.15 2.04 -0.76
CA MET A 79 24.63 2.19 -2.12
C MET A 79 24.67 3.66 -2.55
N SER A 80 25.09 3.92 -3.77
CA SER A 80 24.92 5.23 -4.38
C SER A 80 23.42 5.55 -4.61
N VAL A 81 23.07 6.82 -4.69
CA VAL A 81 21.69 7.27 -5.02
C VAL A 81 21.20 6.64 -6.33
N ALA A 82 22.07 6.53 -7.34
CA ALA A 82 21.72 5.91 -8.62
C ALA A 82 21.38 4.42 -8.48
N GLU A 83 22.11 3.68 -7.63
CA GLU A 83 21.82 2.27 -7.34
C GLU A 83 20.50 2.11 -6.58
N GLN A 84 20.23 2.96 -5.59
CA GLN A 84 18.97 2.95 -4.86
C GLN A 84 17.78 3.23 -5.78
N MET A 85 17.86 4.28 -6.62
CA MET A 85 16.82 4.63 -7.59
C MET A 85 16.64 3.54 -8.66
N GLY A 86 17.73 2.92 -9.12
CA GLY A 86 17.69 1.82 -10.09
C GLY A 86 17.02 0.57 -9.50
N ALA A 87 17.30 0.25 -8.24
CA ALA A 87 16.65 -0.86 -7.54
C ALA A 87 15.14 -0.62 -7.40
N GLY A 88 14.71 0.56 -6.94
CA GLY A 88 13.29 0.92 -6.85
C GLY A 88 12.56 0.84 -8.20
N ALA A 89 13.17 1.35 -9.28
CA ALA A 89 12.61 1.25 -10.62
C ALA A 89 12.45 -0.21 -11.09
N ALA A 90 13.42 -1.07 -10.78
CA ALA A 90 13.34 -2.50 -11.13
C ALA A 90 12.23 -3.23 -10.36
N THR A 91 12.03 -2.90 -9.07
CA THR A 91 10.99 -3.52 -8.23
C THR A 91 9.58 -3.09 -8.61
N THR A 92 9.39 -1.93 -9.25
CA THR A 92 8.08 -1.41 -9.66
C THR A 92 7.72 -1.68 -11.12
N THR A 93 8.61 -2.31 -11.89
CA THR A 93 8.37 -2.67 -13.30
C THR A 93 7.79 -4.09 -13.38
N ILE A 94 6.74 -4.26 -14.19
CA ILE A 94 6.22 -5.58 -14.57
C ILE A 94 7.03 -6.08 -15.77
N ALA A 95 7.76 -7.17 -15.60
CA ALA A 95 8.57 -7.76 -16.66
C ALA A 95 7.72 -8.33 -17.82
N ASP A 96 8.33 -8.44 -18.99
CA ASP A 96 7.68 -9.09 -20.13
C ASP A 96 7.36 -10.55 -19.80
N GLY A 97 6.11 -10.96 -20.02
CA GLY A 97 5.63 -12.31 -19.74
C GLY A 97 5.29 -12.58 -18.27
N GLU A 98 5.50 -11.62 -17.35
CA GLU A 98 5.11 -11.76 -15.94
C GLU A 98 3.58 -11.77 -15.83
N SER A 99 3.03 -12.78 -15.14
CA SER A 99 1.60 -12.93 -14.92
C SER A 99 1.08 -12.03 -13.80
N ALA A 100 -0.24 -11.83 -13.73
CA ALA A 100 -0.85 -11.10 -12.62
C ALA A 100 -0.62 -11.81 -11.27
N GLU A 101 -0.47 -13.13 -11.26
CA GLU A 101 -0.17 -13.91 -10.06
C GLU A 101 1.27 -13.66 -9.57
N ASP A 102 2.25 -13.60 -10.50
CA ASP A 102 3.63 -13.26 -10.17
C ASP A 102 3.73 -11.84 -9.57
N VAL A 103 3.03 -10.87 -10.17
CA VAL A 103 2.96 -9.50 -9.66
C VAL A 103 2.36 -9.47 -8.25
N ARG A 104 1.29 -10.23 -8.01
CA ARG A 104 0.65 -10.35 -6.69
C ARG A 104 1.60 -11.00 -5.68
N ALA A 105 2.29 -12.07 -6.06
CA ALA A 105 3.25 -12.75 -5.20
C ALA A 105 4.40 -11.84 -4.78
N ARG A 106 4.88 -10.97 -5.68
CA ARG A 106 5.89 -9.94 -5.34
C ARG A 106 5.36 -8.94 -4.31
N PHE A 107 4.16 -8.41 -4.51
CA PHE A 107 3.53 -7.51 -3.55
C PHE A 107 3.38 -8.16 -2.18
N ASP A 108 2.84 -9.38 -2.14
CA ASP A 108 2.64 -10.13 -0.90
C ASP A 108 3.99 -10.36 -0.18
N SER A 109 5.03 -10.76 -0.91
CA SER A 109 6.39 -10.94 -0.36
C SER A 109 6.96 -9.64 0.24
N HIS A 110 6.85 -8.53 -0.49
CA HIS A 110 7.34 -7.22 -0.05
C HIS A 110 6.61 -6.73 1.20
N THR A 111 5.29 -6.81 1.20
CA THR A 111 4.47 -6.35 2.33
C THR A 111 4.63 -7.22 3.57
N GLU A 112 4.78 -8.54 3.42
CA GLU A 112 5.06 -9.45 4.53
C GLU A 112 6.43 -9.20 5.16
N GLU A 113 7.47 -9.01 4.34
CA GLU A 113 8.82 -8.69 4.85
C GLU A 113 8.82 -7.33 5.55
N GLY A 114 8.22 -6.30 4.94
CA GLY A 114 8.11 -4.97 5.53
C GLY A 114 7.36 -4.98 6.85
N LEU A 115 6.24 -5.68 6.94
CA LEU A 115 5.47 -5.83 8.19
C LEU A 115 6.29 -6.50 9.30
N ARG A 116 7.03 -7.59 9.00
CA ARG A 116 7.93 -8.21 9.98
C ARG A 116 9.00 -7.23 10.48
N SER A 117 9.51 -6.42 9.58
CA SER A 117 10.50 -5.37 9.91
C SER A 117 9.90 -4.33 10.87
N PHE A 118 8.69 -3.83 10.59
CA PHE A 118 7.98 -2.90 11.47
C PHE A 118 7.63 -3.51 12.83
N GLU A 119 7.32 -4.80 12.89
CA GLU A 119 7.06 -5.51 14.16
C GLU A 119 8.27 -5.50 15.09
N SER A 120 9.48 -5.59 14.55
CA SER A 120 10.73 -5.60 15.32
C SER A 120 11.22 -4.21 15.73
N ALA A 121 10.78 -3.14 15.06
CA ALA A 121 11.30 -1.78 15.27
C ALA A 121 10.68 -1.09 16.49
N GLU A 122 11.43 -0.22 17.16
CA GLU A 122 10.94 0.59 18.29
C GLU A 122 10.54 2.00 17.82
N LEU A 123 9.34 2.47 18.20
CA LEU A 123 8.72 3.67 17.64
C LEU A 123 9.54 4.96 17.75
N ASP A 124 10.29 5.12 18.83
CA ASP A 124 11.05 6.34 19.14
C ASP A 124 12.52 6.26 18.67
N THR A 125 12.89 5.22 17.89
CA THR A 125 14.23 5.09 17.35
C THR A 125 14.42 6.03 16.17
N GLU A 126 15.49 6.83 16.17
CA GLU A 126 15.86 7.71 15.05
C GLU A 126 16.22 6.90 13.80
N VAL A 127 15.75 7.37 12.65
CA VAL A 127 15.99 6.80 11.33
C VAL A 127 16.69 7.86 10.48
N PRO A 128 17.87 7.58 9.91
CA PRO A 128 18.56 8.51 9.03
C PRO A 128 17.71 8.93 7.84
N VAL A 129 17.80 10.22 7.46
CA VAL A 129 17.17 10.73 6.24
C VAL A 129 17.85 10.11 5.02
N PRO A 130 17.12 9.52 4.08
CA PRO A 130 17.70 9.02 2.84
C PRO A 130 18.36 10.15 2.04
N ASP A 131 19.49 9.87 1.39
CA ASP A 131 20.10 10.81 0.46
C ASP A 131 19.28 10.89 -0.84
N ALA A 132 18.35 11.84 -0.89
CA ALA A 132 17.47 12.03 -2.01
C ALA A 132 17.14 13.52 -2.22
N PRO A 133 16.97 13.96 -3.49
CA PRO A 133 16.86 15.39 -3.82
C PRO A 133 15.59 16.07 -3.34
N TRP A 134 14.60 15.33 -2.90
CA TRP A 134 13.35 15.87 -2.34
C TRP A 134 13.42 16.16 -0.84
N TYR A 135 14.48 15.77 -0.14
CA TYR A 135 14.69 16.19 1.24
C TYR A 135 15.52 17.48 1.28
N PRO A 136 15.11 18.48 2.06
CA PRO A 136 15.88 19.71 2.21
C PRO A 136 17.20 19.44 2.93
N GLU A 137 18.22 20.23 2.60
CA GLU A 137 19.48 20.21 3.32
C GLU A 137 19.25 20.51 4.82
N GLY A 138 19.85 19.68 5.69
CA GLY A 138 19.66 19.81 7.13
C GLY A 138 18.34 19.27 7.66
N GLN A 139 17.61 18.48 6.89
CA GLN A 139 16.44 17.73 7.38
C GLN A 139 16.84 16.93 8.62
N ALA A 140 16.10 17.13 9.71
CA ALA A 140 16.29 16.33 10.92
C ALA A 140 15.98 14.84 10.67
N PRO A 141 16.63 13.92 11.37
CA PRO A 141 16.30 12.51 11.31
C PRO A 141 14.80 12.28 11.57
N PHE A 142 14.27 11.26 10.94
CA PHE A 142 12.94 10.76 11.26
C PHE A 142 12.97 9.92 12.52
N ASP A 143 11.82 9.46 13.01
CA ASP A 143 11.70 8.32 13.90
C ASP A 143 10.84 7.23 13.26
N VAL A 144 10.85 6.04 13.84
CA VAL A 144 10.06 4.90 13.32
C VAL A 144 8.56 5.22 13.32
N ARG A 145 8.06 6.00 14.28
CA ARG A 145 6.67 6.46 14.34
C ARG A 145 6.31 7.31 13.12
N TRP A 146 7.16 8.26 12.76
CA TRP A 146 6.98 9.07 11.54
C TRP A 146 6.92 8.18 10.30
N ILE A 147 7.80 7.17 10.22
CA ILE A 147 7.80 6.22 9.09
C ILE A 147 6.48 5.46 8.99
N PHE A 148 5.89 5.01 10.10
CA PHE A 148 4.56 4.42 10.06
C PHE A 148 3.52 5.34 9.42
N PHE A 149 3.49 6.61 9.81
CA PHE A 149 2.55 7.57 9.23
C PHE A 149 2.83 7.83 7.76
N HIS A 150 4.08 7.95 7.36
CA HIS A 150 4.48 8.13 5.97
C HIS A 150 4.03 6.94 5.09
N VAL A 151 4.29 5.72 5.52
CA VAL A 151 3.86 4.52 4.78
C VAL A 151 2.33 4.43 4.71
N LEU A 152 1.61 4.76 5.78
CA LEU A 152 0.15 4.83 5.75
C LEU A 152 -0.36 5.92 4.79
N GLU A 153 0.27 7.10 4.75
CA GLU A 153 -0.06 8.16 3.79
C GLU A 153 0.11 7.68 2.35
N GLU A 154 1.23 7.03 2.03
CA GLU A 154 1.53 6.47 0.71
C GLU A 154 0.49 5.41 0.30
N LEU A 155 0.22 4.45 1.20
CA LEU A 155 -0.79 3.42 0.94
C LEU A 155 -2.18 4.02 0.68
N HIS A 156 -2.63 4.98 1.49
CA HIS A 156 -3.96 5.57 1.33
C HIS A 156 -4.06 6.43 0.07
N ARG A 157 -3.02 7.24 -0.22
CA ARG A 157 -2.97 8.06 -1.45
C ARG A 157 -3.04 7.18 -2.69
N HIS A 158 -2.21 6.14 -2.75
CA HIS A 158 -2.11 5.27 -3.92
C HIS A 158 -3.27 4.28 -4.03
N SER A 159 -3.91 3.86 -2.93
CA SER A 159 -5.17 3.12 -2.99
C SER A 159 -6.27 3.95 -3.64
N GLY A 160 -6.44 5.23 -3.27
CA GLY A 160 -7.42 6.11 -3.93
C GLY A 160 -7.14 6.35 -5.42
N HIS A 161 -5.85 6.44 -5.83
CA HIS A 161 -5.50 6.47 -7.25
C HIS A 161 -5.87 5.14 -7.95
N ALA A 162 -5.59 4.01 -7.30
CA ALA A 162 -5.88 2.68 -7.82
C ALA A 162 -7.39 2.44 -7.97
N ASP A 163 -8.22 2.90 -7.02
CA ASP A 163 -9.68 2.83 -7.10
C ASP A 163 -10.21 3.50 -8.37
N ILE A 164 -9.75 4.74 -8.67
CA ILE A 164 -10.15 5.48 -9.86
C ILE A 164 -9.73 4.76 -11.15
N LEU A 165 -8.50 4.21 -11.20
CA LEU A 165 -8.03 3.45 -12.35
C LEU A 165 -8.81 2.13 -12.50
N ARG A 166 -9.18 1.49 -11.39
CA ARG A 166 -9.97 0.27 -11.39
C ARG A 166 -11.37 0.51 -11.94
N GLU A 167 -12.05 1.54 -11.49
CA GLU A 167 -13.35 1.93 -12.01
C GLU A 167 -13.29 2.21 -13.53
N ALA A 168 -12.20 2.81 -14.02
CA ALA A 168 -12.00 3.07 -15.45
C ALA A 168 -11.74 1.81 -16.27
N ILE A 169 -11.24 0.71 -15.68
CA ILE A 169 -10.98 -0.57 -16.35
C ILE A 169 -12.25 -1.41 -16.45
N ASP A 170 -12.97 -1.62 -15.35
CA ASP A 170 -14.08 -2.58 -15.30
C ASP A 170 -15.32 -2.12 -14.52
N GLY A 171 -15.32 -0.88 -14.01
CA GLY A 171 -16.44 -0.29 -13.28
C GLY A 171 -16.58 -0.76 -11.83
N LYS A 172 -15.70 -1.63 -11.34
CA LYS A 172 -15.78 -2.14 -9.98
C LYS A 172 -15.30 -1.13 -8.95
N GLN A 173 -16.02 -1.05 -7.83
CA GLN A 173 -15.73 -0.14 -6.73
C GLN A 173 -15.14 -0.87 -5.51
N MET A 174 -14.51 -0.14 -4.62
CA MET A 174 -13.77 -0.68 -3.47
C MET A 174 -14.58 -1.66 -2.62
N TYR A 175 -15.84 -1.35 -2.32
CA TYR A 175 -16.68 -2.24 -1.50
C TYR A 175 -17.01 -3.56 -2.18
N ASP A 176 -17.26 -3.54 -3.50
CA ASP A 176 -17.53 -4.74 -4.29
C ASP A 176 -16.30 -5.63 -4.33
N LEU A 177 -15.14 -5.03 -4.60
CA LEU A 177 -13.85 -5.73 -4.67
C LEU A 177 -13.48 -6.37 -3.33
N ARG A 178 -13.70 -5.64 -2.24
CA ARG A 178 -13.47 -6.16 -0.90
C ARG A 178 -14.42 -7.30 -0.55
N ALA A 179 -15.68 -7.18 -0.90
CA ALA A 179 -16.66 -8.25 -0.69
C ALA A 179 -16.27 -9.51 -1.47
N GLU A 180 -15.88 -9.35 -2.74
CA GLU A 180 -15.42 -10.47 -3.59
C GLU A 180 -14.13 -11.11 -3.06
N ALA A 181 -13.10 -10.31 -2.77
CA ALA A 181 -11.78 -10.79 -2.35
C ALA A 181 -11.78 -11.50 -0.99
N GLU A 182 -12.56 -10.98 -0.04
CA GLU A 182 -12.59 -11.46 1.34
C GLU A 182 -13.82 -12.34 1.65
N GLY A 183 -14.72 -12.53 0.69
CA GLY A 183 -15.96 -13.30 0.90
C GLY A 183 -16.89 -12.67 1.95
N ILE A 184 -16.93 -11.34 2.02
CA ILE A 184 -17.76 -10.62 3.00
C ILE A 184 -19.19 -10.54 2.48
N ASP A 185 -20.14 -11.01 3.28
CA ASP A 185 -21.57 -10.79 2.99
C ASP A 185 -21.94 -9.34 3.32
N MET A 186 -22.24 -8.55 2.27
CA MET A 186 -22.64 -7.15 2.38
C MET A 186 -24.17 -6.96 2.46
N SER A 187 -24.97 -8.02 2.46
CA SER A 187 -26.45 -7.97 2.46
C SER A 187 -27.03 -7.21 3.66
N TYR A 188 -26.31 -7.16 4.78
CA TYR A 188 -26.72 -6.38 5.95
C TYR A 188 -26.75 -4.87 5.66
N ILE A 189 -25.90 -4.37 4.78
CA ILE A 189 -25.87 -2.95 4.36
C ILE A 189 -27.12 -2.65 3.52
N GLU A 190 -27.41 -3.51 2.54
CA GLU A 190 -28.61 -3.38 1.72
C GLU A 190 -29.89 -3.43 2.58
N THR A 191 -29.93 -4.36 3.53
CA THR A 191 -31.03 -4.50 4.49
C THR A 191 -31.20 -3.23 5.33
N TRP A 192 -30.10 -2.65 5.79
CA TRP A 192 -30.12 -1.41 6.57
C TRP A 192 -30.64 -0.24 5.75
N PHE A 193 -30.17 -0.05 4.50
CA PHE A 193 -30.65 1.00 3.61
C PHE A 193 -32.14 0.83 3.26
N ALA A 194 -32.57 -0.39 2.99
CA ALA A 194 -33.98 -0.68 2.72
C ALA A 194 -34.89 -0.33 3.92
N ALA A 195 -34.44 -0.64 5.14
CA ALA A 195 -35.18 -0.32 6.36
C ALA A 195 -35.30 1.18 6.65
N HIS A 196 -34.36 2.00 6.17
CA HIS A 196 -34.29 3.46 6.42
C HIS A 196 -34.58 4.30 5.17
N ALA A 197 -35.05 3.69 4.06
CA ALA A 197 -35.29 4.39 2.79
C ALA A 197 -36.19 5.61 2.93
N SER A 198 -37.25 5.52 3.74
CA SER A 198 -38.20 6.63 3.98
C SER A 198 -37.55 7.81 4.74
N GLU A 199 -36.52 7.59 5.52
CA GLU A 199 -35.80 8.62 6.29
C GLU A 199 -34.69 9.28 5.44
N LEU A 200 -34.19 8.56 4.44
CA LEU A 200 -33.09 9.00 3.57
C LEU A 200 -33.57 9.77 2.32
N GLY A 201 -34.86 9.95 2.13
CA GLY A 201 -35.44 10.77 1.06
C GLY A 201 -35.46 10.10 -0.30
N GLY A 202 -35.68 8.80 -0.32
CA GLY A 202 -35.90 8.01 -1.54
C GLY A 202 -37.30 8.24 -2.14
#